data_dcf3575e53ddce13abb3920d4e757365
#
_entry.id   dcf3575e53ddce13abb3920d4e757365
#
_cell.length_a   1.000
_cell.length_b   1.000
_cell.length_c   1.000
_cell.angle_alpha   90.00
_cell.angle_beta   90.00
_cell.angle_gamma   90.00
#
_symmetry.space_group_name_H-M   'P 1'
#
loop_
_entity.id
_entity.type
_entity.pdbx_description
1 polymer ?
#
loop_
_entity_poly.entity_id
_entity_poly.type
_entity_poly.pdbx_seq_one_letter_code
_entity_poly.pdbx_strand_id
1 'polypeptide(L)'
;MCKWLNKISLRHDKFMKGPLFYSKILLFGEYGIIKDSKGLSIPYNFFKGALKTDDNLSEEARNSNKSLSKFADYLGDIQSEGLVQFDIVTLRRDVADGMYFDSSIPQGYGVGSSGALVAAIYDKYASDKITVLENLTRE
;
A
#
# COMPACT_ATOMS: atom_id res chain seq x y z
N MET A 1 -10.70 -18.35 -19.75
CA MET A 1 -9.85 -17.71 -18.73
C MET A 1 -10.22 -16.29 -18.30
N CYS A 2 -11.17 -15.63 -18.95
CA CYS A 2 -11.52 -14.22 -18.64
C CYS A 2 -12.77 -13.97 -17.76
N LYS A 3 -13.57 -14.95 -17.44
CA LYS A 3 -14.83 -14.73 -16.67
C LYS A 3 -14.66 -14.47 -15.17
N TRP A 4 -13.55 -14.91 -14.58
CA TRP A 4 -13.27 -14.70 -13.15
C TRP A 4 -12.73 -13.30 -12.85
N LEU A 5 -11.88 -12.77 -13.69
CA LEU A 5 -11.29 -11.44 -13.55
C LEU A 5 -12.35 -10.31 -13.63
N ASN A 6 -13.34 -10.44 -14.50
CA ASN A 6 -14.42 -9.45 -14.62
C ASN A 6 -15.35 -9.38 -13.39
N LYS A 7 -15.49 -10.47 -12.64
CA LYS A 7 -16.41 -10.50 -11.48
C LYS A 7 -15.82 -9.82 -10.24
N ILE A 8 -14.50 -9.79 -10.12
CA ILE A 8 -13.78 -9.14 -9.02
C ILE A 8 -13.68 -7.62 -9.26
N SER A 9 -13.40 -7.20 -10.48
CA SER A 9 -13.26 -5.78 -10.83
C SER A 9 -14.56 -4.99 -10.69
N LEU A 10 -15.69 -5.54 -11.12
CA LEU A 10 -16.99 -4.85 -11.13
C LEU A 10 -17.60 -4.59 -9.73
N ARG A 11 -17.15 -5.29 -8.68
CA ARG A 11 -17.63 -5.07 -7.32
C ARG A 11 -16.90 -3.91 -6.61
N HIS A 12 -15.64 -3.63 -6.98
CA HIS A 12 -14.82 -2.63 -6.30
C HIS A 12 -14.92 -1.21 -6.86
N ASP A 13 -15.37 -1.04 -8.09
CA ASP A 13 -15.40 0.30 -8.72
C ASP A 13 -16.46 1.26 -8.18
N LYS A 14 -17.47 0.76 -7.49
CA LYS A 14 -18.66 1.56 -7.18
C LYS A 14 -18.52 2.50 -5.98
N PHE A 15 -17.47 2.40 -5.12
CA PHE A 15 -17.40 3.13 -3.85
C PHE A 15 -16.01 3.53 -3.34
N MET A 16 -14.98 3.57 -4.17
CA MET A 16 -13.67 4.07 -3.71
C MET A 16 -13.67 5.60 -3.69
N LYS A 17 -13.93 6.18 -2.52
CA LYS A 17 -13.73 7.60 -2.25
C LYS A 17 -12.34 7.78 -1.63
N GLY A 18 -11.47 8.57 -2.26
CA GLY A 18 -10.13 8.89 -1.78
C GLY A 18 -9.04 8.63 -2.82
N PRO A 19 -7.76 8.89 -2.48
CA PRO A 19 -6.64 8.60 -3.36
C PRO A 19 -6.57 7.11 -3.70
N LEU A 20 -6.35 6.80 -4.98
CA LEU A 20 -6.24 5.44 -5.48
C LEU A 20 -4.77 5.08 -5.71
N PHE A 21 -4.38 3.91 -5.22
CA PHE A 21 -3.03 3.37 -5.37
C PHE A 21 -3.09 2.12 -6.24
N TYR A 22 -2.40 2.19 -7.38
CA TYR A 22 -2.49 1.17 -8.41
C TYR A 22 -1.46 0.06 -8.22
N SER A 23 -1.77 -1.10 -8.77
CA SER A 23 -0.82 -2.18 -8.89
C SER A 23 0.30 -1.84 -9.89
N LYS A 24 1.39 -2.58 -9.83
CA LYS A 24 2.50 -2.48 -10.78
C LYS A 24 3.00 -3.86 -11.18
N ILE A 25 3.49 -3.97 -12.40
CA ILE A 25 4.16 -5.17 -12.90
C ILE A 25 5.64 -4.87 -13.06
N LEU A 26 6.49 -5.62 -12.39
CA LEU A 26 7.92 -5.57 -12.57
C LEU A 26 8.29 -6.43 -13.79
N LEU A 27 8.81 -5.81 -14.85
CA LEU A 27 9.18 -6.49 -16.08
C LEU A 27 10.59 -7.08 -16.01
N PHE A 28 11.53 -6.34 -15.42
CA PHE A 28 12.94 -6.72 -15.30
C PHE A 28 13.52 -6.20 -13.99
N GLY A 29 14.54 -6.88 -13.48
CA GLY A 29 15.37 -6.37 -12.38
C GLY A 29 15.00 -6.88 -11.00
N GLU A 30 14.13 -7.90 -10.89
CA GLU A 30 13.69 -8.45 -9.59
C GLU A 30 14.87 -8.84 -8.69
N TYR A 31 15.86 -9.53 -9.25
CA TYR A 31 17.07 -9.95 -8.51
C TYR A 31 18.24 -8.96 -8.63
N GLY A 32 18.16 -8.07 -9.57
CA GLY A 32 19.22 -7.11 -9.85
C GLY A 32 19.26 -5.94 -8.88
N ILE A 33 18.14 -5.60 -8.24
CA ILE A 33 18.03 -4.51 -7.28
C ILE A 33 18.99 -4.71 -6.10
N ILE A 34 19.25 -5.95 -5.71
CA ILE A 34 20.20 -6.31 -4.65
C ILE A 34 21.65 -5.98 -5.02
N LYS A 35 21.96 -5.85 -6.32
CA LYS A 35 23.32 -5.63 -6.87
C LYS A 35 23.46 -4.33 -7.67
N ASP A 36 22.75 -3.28 -7.25
CA ASP A 36 22.77 -1.96 -7.93
C ASP A 36 22.29 -1.93 -9.38
N SER A 37 21.62 -2.96 -9.85
CA SER A 37 21.05 -2.95 -11.18
C SER A 37 19.72 -2.21 -11.23
N LYS A 38 19.39 -1.69 -12.41
CA LYS A 38 18.15 -0.98 -12.66
C LYS A 38 17.01 -1.98 -12.87
N GLY A 39 15.84 -1.71 -12.28
CA GLY A 39 14.60 -2.42 -12.56
C GLY A 39 13.67 -1.59 -13.44
N LEU A 40 12.82 -2.27 -14.21
CA LEU A 40 11.75 -1.65 -14.99
C LEU A 40 10.40 -2.17 -14.50
N SER A 41 9.57 -1.27 -14.00
CA SER A 41 8.18 -1.58 -13.67
C SER A 41 7.24 -0.69 -14.44
N ILE A 42 6.06 -1.22 -14.76
CA ILE A 42 4.97 -0.48 -15.37
C ILE A 42 3.77 -0.42 -14.44
N PRO A 43 3.06 0.71 -14.36
CA PRO A 43 1.79 0.77 -13.64
C PRO A 43 0.76 -0.13 -14.34
N TYR A 44 -0.08 -0.79 -13.54
CA TYR A 44 -1.14 -1.64 -14.03
C TYR A 44 -2.46 -1.22 -13.39
N ASN A 45 -3.22 -0.39 -14.09
CA ASN A 45 -4.39 0.32 -13.56
C ASN A 45 -5.64 -0.55 -13.39
N PHE A 46 -5.58 -1.82 -13.74
CA PHE A 46 -6.69 -2.74 -13.59
C PHE A 46 -7.01 -3.04 -12.13
N PHE A 47 -5.99 -3.13 -11.30
CA PHE A 47 -6.12 -3.34 -9.86
C PHE A 47 -5.67 -2.11 -9.10
N LYS A 48 -6.40 -1.79 -8.03
CA LYS A 48 -6.18 -0.62 -7.20
C LYS A 48 -6.59 -0.86 -5.76
N GLY A 49 -6.12 -0.01 -4.86
CA GLY A 49 -6.52 0.00 -3.47
C GLY A 49 -6.64 1.43 -2.94
N ALA A 50 -7.32 1.58 -1.83
CA ALA A 50 -7.47 2.83 -1.09
C ALA A 50 -7.59 2.57 0.41
N LEU A 51 -7.16 3.51 1.22
CA LEU A 51 -7.45 3.50 2.66
C LEU A 51 -8.91 3.89 2.88
N LYS A 52 -9.60 3.11 3.69
CA LYS A 52 -10.99 3.34 4.11
C LYS A 52 -11.12 3.17 5.60
N THR A 53 -12.13 3.81 6.18
CA THR A 53 -12.54 3.60 7.58
C THR A 53 -14.00 3.17 7.60
N ASP A 54 -14.31 2.16 8.40
CA ASP A 54 -15.67 1.67 8.58
C ASP A 54 -15.84 1.16 10.01
N ASP A 55 -16.95 1.51 10.63
CA ASP A 55 -17.29 1.06 11.99
C ASP A 55 -17.71 -0.43 12.01
N ASN A 56 -18.08 -0.98 10.86
CA ASN A 56 -18.61 -2.33 10.71
C ASN A 56 -17.77 -3.15 9.72
N LEU A 57 -16.55 -3.50 10.12
CA LEU A 57 -15.59 -4.21 9.30
C LEU A 57 -16.07 -5.61 8.91
N SER A 58 -16.03 -5.94 7.62
CA SER A 58 -16.09 -7.32 7.13
C SER A 58 -14.89 -8.13 7.64
N GLU A 59 -14.93 -9.45 7.49
CA GLU A 59 -13.80 -10.31 7.88
C GLU A 59 -12.51 -9.93 7.12
N GLU A 60 -12.61 -9.67 5.82
CA GLU A 60 -11.49 -9.23 4.99
C GLU A 60 -10.93 -7.87 5.44
N ALA A 61 -11.83 -6.92 5.74
CA ALA A 61 -11.44 -5.61 6.25
C ALA A 61 -10.77 -5.69 7.64
N ARG A 62 -11.23 -6.58 8.53
CA ARG A 62 -10.58 -6.84 9.83
C ARG A 62 -9.18 -7.40 9.67
N ASN A 63 -8.99 -8.34 8.75
CA ASN A 63 -7.67 -8.90 8.46
C ASN A 63 -6.72 -7.83 7.91
N SER A 64 -7.21 -6.96 7.02
CA SER A 64 -6.46 -5.82 6.53
C SER A 64 -6.12 -4.82 7.64
N ASN A 65 -7.08 -4.45 8.49
CA ASN A 65 -6.87 -3.58 9.64
C ASN A 65 -5.82 -4.15 10.63
N LYS A 66 -5.90 -5.45 10.93
CA LYS A 66 -4.90 -6.13 11.78
C LYS A 66 -3.50 -6.10 11.16
N SER A 67 -3.39 -6.21 9.85
CA SER A 67 -2.11 -6.08 9.14
C SER A 67 -1.57 -4.65 9.20
N LEU A 68 -2.45 -3.65 9.07
CA LEU A 68 -2.11 -2.24 9.23
C LEU A 68 -1.63 -1.92 10.66
N SER A 69 -2.26 -2.50 11.69
CA SER A 69 -1.82 -2.33 13.07
C SER A 69 -0.37 -2.79 13.26
N LYS A 70 -0.03 -3.99 12.78
CA LYS A 70 1.34 -4.50 12.84
C LYS A 70 2.32 -3.63 12.04
N PHE A 71 1.89 -3.10 10.91
CA PHE A 71 2.71 -2.23 10.10
C PHE A 71 2.93 -0.87 10.77
N ALA A 72 1.93 -0.33 11.47
CA ALA A 72 2.07 0.89 12.27
C ALA A 72 3.05 0.71 13.44
N ASP A 73 3.06 -0.46 14.08
CA ASP A 73 4.03 -0.78 15.12
C ASP A 73 5.45 -0.85 14.55
N TYR A 74 5.65 -1.54 13.44
CA TYR A 74 6.93 -1.59 12.73
C TYR A 74 7.42 -0.20 12.31
N LEU A 75 6.55 0.66 11.77
CA LEU A 75 6.92 2.04 11.44
C LEU A 75 7.32 2.85 12.68
N GLY A 76 6.67 2.60 13.83
CA GLY A 76 7.04 3.21 15.09
C GLY A 76 8.45 2.82 15.56
N ASP A 77 8.80 1.55 15.37
CA ASP A 77 10.13 1.04 15.73
C ASP A 77 11.22 1.68 14.87
N ILE A 78 11.08 1.65 13.54
CA ILE A 78 12.07 2.26 12.63
C ILE A 78 12.13 3.79 12.74
N GLN A 79 11.04 4.46 13.12
CA GLN A 79 11.06 5.89 13.44
C GLN A 79 11.86 6.18 14.70
N SER A 80 11.80 5.31 15.71
CA SER A 80 12.62 5.44 16.93
C SER A 80 14.11 5.32 16.64
N GLU A 81 14.48 4.62 15.57
CA GLU A 81 15.86 4.52 15.06
C GLU A 81 16.28 5.72 14.20
N GLY A 82 15.36 6.65 13.93
CA GLY A 82 15.62 7.86 13.14
C GLY A 82 15.65 7.65 11.62
N LEU A 83 15.21 6.49 11.14
CA LEU A 83 15.28 6.12 9.70
C LEU A 83 14.14 6.72 8.88
N VAL A 84 12.99 7.02 9.50
CA VAL A 84 11.81 7.55 8.82
C VAL A 84 11.09 8.55 9.69
N GLN A 85 10.23 9.38 9.08
CA GLN A 85 9.36 10.31 9.80
C GLN A 85 7.92 10.19 9.31
N PHE A 86 7.06 9.70 10.20
CA PHE A 86 5.63 9.52 9.98
C PHE A 86 4.82 10.08 11.14
N ASP A 87 3.60 10.51 10.88
CA ASP A 87 2.62 10.79 11.94
C ASP A 87 2.04 9.46 12.47
N ILE A 88 2.86 8.74 13.25
CA ILE A 88 2.51 7.44 13.84
C ILE A 88 1.32 7.55 14.79
N VAL A 89 1.18 8.67 15.48
CA VAL A 89 0.07 8.90 16.43
C VAL A 89 -1.26 8.89 15.67
N THR A 90 -1.35 9.67 14.61
CA THR A 90 -2.56 9.70 13.76
C THR A 90 -2.78 8.37 13.06
N LEU A 91 -1.73 7.71 12.55
CA LEU A 91 -1.85 6.39 11.94
C LEU A 91 -2.46 5.36 12.90
N ARG A 92 -1.94 5.26 14.13
CA ARG A 92 -2.45 4.32 15.15
C ARG A 92 -3.89 4.63 15.55
N ARG A 93 -4.25 5.90 15.68
CA ARG A 93 -5.62 6.32 15.95
C ARG A 93 -6.55 5.89 14.81
N ASP A 94 -6.21 6.20 13.56
CA ASP A 94 -7.05 5.88 12.41
C ASP A 94 -7.23 4.35 12.25
N VAL A 95 -6.19 3.56 12.57
CA VAL A 95 -6.28 2.09 12.60
C VAL A 95 -7.20 1.62 13.72
N ALA A 96 -7.14 2.24 14.92
CA ALA A 96 -8.03 1.93 16.04
C ALA A 96 -9.49 2.28 15.71
N ASP A 97 -9.71 3.35 14.92
CA ASP A 97 -11.00 3.79 14.42
C ASP A 97 -11.52 2.94 13.23
N GLY A 98 -10.89 1.79 12.95
CA GLY A 98 -11.36 0.85 11.93
C GLY A 98 -10.83 1.13 10.53
N MET A 99 -9.69 1.80 10.36
CA MET A 99 -9.08 1.98 9.06
C MET A 99 -8.51 0.68 8.51
N TYR A 100 -8.74 0.42 7.23
CA TYR A 100 -8.21 -0.73 6.49
C TYR A 100 -7.85 -0.34 5.06
N PHE A 101 -7.06 -1.18 4.40
CA PHE A 101 -6.73 -1.01 2.99
C PHE A 101 -7.67 -1.87 2.15
N ASP A 102 -8.66 -1.22 1.51
CA ASP A 102 -9.57 -1.86 0.58
C ASP A 102 -8.89 -1.99 -0.77
N SER A 103 -8.66 -3.22 -1.22
CA SER A 103 -7.84 -3.47 -2.39
C SER A 103 -8.38 -4.61 -3.26
N SER A 104 -8.42 -4.36 -4.57
CA SER A 104 -8.63 -5.40 -5.58
C SER A 104 -7.34 -6.07 -6.05
N ILE A 105 -6.18 -5.63 -5.54
CA ILE A 105 -4.87 -6.14 -5.96
C ILE A 105 -4.64 -7.54 -5.40
N PRO A 106 -4.45 -8.57 -6.25
CA PRO A 106 -4.23 -9.93 -5.79
C PRO A 106 -2.94 -10.03 -4.96
N GLN A 107 -3.05 -10.68 -3.80
CA GLN A 107 -1.88 -10.93 -2.95
C GLN A 107 -1.13 -12.19 -3.40
N GLY A 108 0.20 -12.18 -3.30
CA GLY A 108 1.04 -13.32 -3.62
C GLY A 108 1.35 -13.52 -5.12
N TYR A 109 0.86 -12.66 -6.00
CA TYR A 109 1.07 -12.76 -7.46
C TYR A 109 2.14 -11.80 -8.00
N GLY A 110 2.90 -11.14 -7.15
CA GLY A 110 3.96 -10.22 -7.59
C GLY A 110 3.47 -8.94 -8.29
N VAL A 111 2.19 -8.59 -8.17
CA VAL A 111 1.59 -7.41 -8.83
C VAL A 111 1.58 -6.15 -7.96
N GLY A 112 2.40 -6.12 -6.93
CA GLY A 112 2.70 -4.90 -6.16
C GLY A 112 1.65 -4.52 -5.11
N SER A 113 0.94 -5.49 -4.51
CA SER A 113 -0.03 -5.21 -3.44
C SER A 113 0.59 -4.50 -2.23
N SER A 114 1.75 -4.97 -1.76
CA SER A 114 2.48 -4.31 -0.66
C SER A 114 2.95 -2.91 -1.03
N GLY A 115 3.43 -2.71 -2.26
CA GLY A 115 3.84 -1.39 -2.74
C GLY A 115 2.70 -0.38 -2.78
N ALA A 116 1.50 -0.79 -3.18
CA ALA A 116 0.33 0.07 -3.17
C ALA A 116 -0.09 0.45 -1.74
N LEU A 117 -0.01 -0.49 -0.79
CA LEU A 117 -0.27 -0.22 0.62
C LEU A 117 0.75 0.76 1.21
N VAL A 118 2.05 0.51 0.99
CA VAL A 118 3.12 1.41 1.46
C VAL A 118 2.94 2.81 0.88
N ALA A 119 2.63 2.93 -0.43
CA ALA A 119 2.36 4.22 -1.06
C ALA A 119 1.17 4.94 -0.42
N ALA A 120 0.10 4.22 -0.06
CA ALA A 120 -1.08 4.79 0.60
C ALA A 120 -0.75 5.34 2.00
N ILE A 121 0.03 4.59 2.79
CA ILE A 121 0.47 5.02 4.11
C ILE A 121 1.44 6.19 4.01
N TYR A 122 2.41 6.12 3.08
CA TYR A 122 3.34 7.21 2.84
C TYR A 122 2.62 8.49 2.42
N ASP A 123 1.69 8.40 1.48
CA ASP A 123 0.94 9.57 1.02
C ASP A 123 0.13 10.22 2.15
N LYS A 124 -0.44 9.45 3.05
CA LYS A 124 -1.31 10.00 4.10
C LYS A 124 -0.53 10.46 5.34
N TYR A 125 0.54 9.77 5.72
CA TYR A 125 1.16 9.95 7.04
C TYR A 125 2.64 10.36 7.04
N ALA A 126 3.34 10.35 5.89
CA ALA A 126 4.72 10.81 5.86
C ALA A 126 4.80 12.32 6.11
N SER A 127 5.68 12.73 7.03
CA SER A 127 5.87 14.15 7.39
C SER A 127 6.73 14.88 6.36
N ASP A 128 7.81 14.24 5.90
CA ASP A 128 8.75 14.81 4.91
C ASP A 128 8.66 13.99 3.62
N LYS A 129 7.74 14.36 2.74
CA LYS A 129 7.57 13.66 1.46
C LYS A 129 8.71 14.00 0.51
N ILE A 130 9.33 12.97 -0.07
CA ILE A 130 10.34 13.13 -1.10
C ILE A 130 9.65 13.60 -2.39
N THR A 131 9.93 14.82 -2.80
CA THR A 131 9.35 15.44 -4.01
C THR A 131 10.32 15.45 -5.19
N VAL A 132 11.61 15.19 -4.95
CA VAL A 132 12.67 15.18 -5.96
C VAL A 132 13.28 13.79 -6.02
N LEU A 133 13.25 13.16 -7.20
CA LEU A 133 13.75 11.79 -7.42
C LEU A 133 15.24 11.63 -7.07
N GLU A 134 16.02 12.69 -7.18
CA GLU A 134 17.46 12.71 -6.85
C GLU A 134 17.72 12.49 -5.34
N ASN A 135 16.72 12.75 -4.50
CA ASN A 135 16.80 12.55 -3.04
C ASN A 135 16.35 11.15 -2.61
N LEU A 136 15.94 10.29 -3.56
CA LEU A 136 15.63 8.90 -3.27
C LEU A 136 16.92 8.12 -3.03
N THR A 137 17.19 7.81 -1.76
CA THR A 137 18.22 6.86 -1.36
C THR A 137 17.64 5.46 -1.26
N ARG A 138 18.52 4.45 -1.16
CA ARG A 138 18.12 3.05 -1.03
C ARG A 138 18.02 2.59 0.42
N GLU A 139 18.10 3.50 1.34
CA GLU A 139 17.97 3.22 2.77
C GLU A 139 16.58 2.87 3.20
#